data_af85f3f17d19ba761f2e133df3cd1da7
#
_entry.id   af85f3f17d19ba761f2e133df3cd1da7
#
_cell.length_a   1.000
_cell.length_b   1.000
_cell.length_c   1.000
_cell.angle_alpha   90.00
_cell.angle_beta   90.00
_cell.angle_gamma   90.00
#
_symmetry.space_group_name_H-M   'P 1'
#
loop_
_entity.id
_entity.type
_entity.pdbx_description
1 polymer ?
#
loop_
_entity_poly.entity_id
_entity_poly.type
_entity_poly.pdbx_seq_one_letter_code
_entity_poly.pdbx_strand_id
1 'polypeptide(L)'
;MTDSPIYEITLEKLTYGGEAMGRLPDGRAVFVPFGLPGELVRIQLTQQKQNFARGELIQLLKASPDRIEAKCKHFTQCGGCHYQNLSYQNQLQAKTDILRDQLQRIGKIENPPVQPMVASPLEWNYRNHMQFHLTEDGKPGFINAKGNATFAIEKCHLPEANINNFWPELQFESRMNLERVSLRSGQDDELMLVLESDTEETPEIEIEADISVIHVYDDHSVVIAGQDHFIINIFGKDFRV
;
A
#
# COMPACT_ATOMS: atom_id res chain seq x y z
N MET A 1 20.10 5.43 25.15
CA MET A 1 19.61 4.72 23.95
C MET A 1 20.20 3.32 24.06
N THR A 2 19.38 2.32 24.37
CA THR A 2 19.83 0.93 24.40
C THR A 2 20.08 0.51 22.95
N ASP A 3 21.35 0.17 22.62
CA ASP A 3 21.69 -0.39 21.33
C ASP A 3 20.85 -1.64 21.09
N SER A 4 19.90 -1.56 20.16
CA SER A 4 19.08 -2.72 19.78
C SER A 4 20.00 -3.78 19.12
N PRO A 5 19.89 -5.06 19.49
CA PRO A 5 20.81 -6.08 19.00
C PRO A 5 20.73 -6.23 17.48
N ILE A 6 21.90 -6.42 16.89
CA ILE A 6 22.10 -6.64 15.45
C ILE A 6 22.41 -8.13 15.21
N TYR A 7 21.81 -8.71 14.18
CA TYR A 7 22.01 -10.10 13.79
C TYR A 7 22.23 -10.24 12.29
N GLU A 8 23.03 -11.24 11.91
CA GLU A 8 23.12 -11.72 10.53
C GLU A 8 22.31 -13.01 10.43
N ILE A 9 21.34 -13.03 9.52
CA ILE A 9 20.43 -14.16 9.36
C ILE A 9 20.13 -14.44 7.89
N THR A 10 19.79 -15.69 7.60
CA THR A 10 19.22 -16.05 6.30
C THR A 10 17.69 -16.02 6.38
N LEU A 11 17.07 -15.39 5.39
CA LEU A 11 15.62 -15.36 5.25
C LEU A 11 15.13 -16.62 4.54
N GLU A 12 14.07 -17.24 5.05
CA GLU A 12 13.61 -18.57 4.64
C GLU A 12 12.38 -18.50 3.70
N LYS A 13 11.39 -17.68 4.04
CA LYS A 13 10.14 -17.57 3.27
C LYS A 13 9.46 -16.23 3.47
N LEU A 14 8.58 -15.88 2.53
CA LEU A 14 7.63 -14.79 2.70
C LEU A 14 6.44 -15.21 3.56
N THR A 15 5.90 -14.24 4.28
CA THR A 15 4.73 -14.43 5.15
C THR A 15 3.61 -13.47 4.77
N TYR A 16 2.42 -13.66 5.35
CA TYR A 16 1.32 -12.73 5.20
C TYR A 16 1.75 -11.31 5.58
N GLY A 17 1.36 -10.32 4.77
CA GLY A 17 1.78 -8.94 4.93
C GLY A 17 3.08 -8.58 4.21
N GLY A 18 3.76 -9.53 3.54
CA GLY A 18 4.93 -9.26 2.70
C GLY A 18 6.27 -9.23 3.43
N GLU A 19 6.30 -9.54 4.74
CA GLU A 19 7.55 -9.68 5.46
C GLU A 19 8.20 -11.03 5.16
N ALA A 20 9.51 -11.06 5.02
CA ALA A 20 10.27 -12.31 5.00
C ALA A 20 10.56 -12.79 6.42
N MET A 21 10.49 -14.09 6.65
CA MET A 21 10.77 -14.71 7.93
C MET A 21 12.11 -15.44 7.87
N GLY A 22 12.91 -15.24 8.91
CA GLY A 22 14.12 -16.02 9.22
C GLY A 22 14.11 -16.47 10.68
N ARG A 23 15.26 -16.98 11.14
CA ARG A 23 15.44 -17.39 12.53
C ARG A 23 16.61 -16.70 13.20
N LEU A 24 16.36 -16.28 14.43
CA LEU A 24 17.42 -15.81 15.33
C LEU A 24 18.23 -17.00 15.87
N PRO A 25 19.45 -16.76 16.40
CA PRO A 25 20.29 -17.83 17.00
C PRO A 25 19.60 -18.60 18.14
N ASP A 26 18.63 -17.98 18.83
CA ASP A 26 17.85 -18.61 19.91
C ASP A 26 16.64 -19.43 19.38
N GLY A 27 16.47 -19.54 18.05
CA GLY A 27 15.40 -20.29 17.38
C GLY A 27 14.11 -19.53 17.16
N ARG A 28 13.92 -18.33 17.73
CA ARG A 28 12.72 -17.51 17.50
C ARG A 28 12.64 -17.08 16.04
N ALA A 29 11.41 -17.06 15.54
CA ALA A 29 11.12 -16.45 14.23
C ALA A 29 11.38 -14.94 14.29
N VAL A 30 11.97 -14.38 13.24
CA VAL A 30 12.09 -12.93 13.06
C VAL A 30 11.52 -12.54 11.71
N PHE A 31 10.69 -11.50 11.71
CA PHE A 31 10.03 -10.97 10.52
C PHE A 31 10.74 -9.69 10.08
N VAL A 32 11.08 -9.63 8.80
CA VAL A 32 11.90 -8.56 8.19
C VAL A 32 11.19 -8.02 6.96
N PRO A 33 10.68 -6.78 7.02
CA PRO A 33 10.08 -6.13 5.85
C PRO A 33 11.08 -6.03 4.70
N PHE A 34 10.59 -6.14 3.47
CA PHE A 34 11.35 -5.95 2.22
C PHE A 34 12.50 -6.94 1.99
N GLY A 35 12.68 -7.92 2.85
CA GLY A 35 13.57 -9.04 2.62
C GLY A 35 12.94 -10.09 1.70
N LEU A 36 13.78 -10.96 1.11
CA LEU A 36 13.36 -12.06 0.25
C LEU A 36 13.93 -13.39 0.71
N PRO A 37 13.27 -14.52 0.42
CA PRO A 37 13.80 -15.85 0.71
C PRO A 37 15.17 -16.08 0.07
N GLY A 38 16.07 -16.74 0.80
CA GLY A 38 17.44 -17.04 0.37
C GLY A 38 18.43 -15.88 0.55
N GLU A 39 17.98 -14.72 1.01
CA GLU A 39 18.90 -13.61 1.30
C GLU A 39 19.62 -13.79 2.62
N LEU A 40 20.90 -13.46 2.63
CA LEU A 40 21.65 -13.22 3.86
C LEU A 40 21.61 -11.73 4.17
N VAL A 41 21.09 -11.37 5.33
CA VAL A 41 20.85 -9.98 5.72
C VAL A 41 21.39 -9.67 7.11
N ARG A 42 21.79 -8.41 7.30
CA ARG A 42 22.01 -7.84 8.63
C ARG A 42 20.79 -7.06 9.03
N ILE A 43 20.25 -7.39 10.20
CA ILE A 43 19.04 -6.77 10.74
C ILE A 43 19.29 -6.15 12.10
N GLN A 44 18.57 -5.10 12.44
CA GLN A 44 18.45 -4.56 13.79
C GLN A 44 17.07 -4.88 14.33
N LEU A 45 16.98 -5.44 15.55
CA LEU A 45 15.68 -5.75 16.14
C LEU A 45 14.93 -4.47 16.52
N THR A 46 13.67 -4.38 16.07
CA THR A 46 12.77 -3.27 16.39
C THR A 46 11.73 -3.68 17.43
N GLN A 47 11.43 -4.98 17.52
CA GLN A 47 10.50 -5.52 18.50
C GLN A 47 10.95 -6.92 18.92
N GLN A 48 10.85 -7.21 20.23
CA GLN A 48 11.10 -8.53 20.77
C GLN A 48 9.89 -9.01 21.58
N LYS A 49 9.42 -10.20 21.29
CA LYS A 49 8.38 -10.93 22.02
C LYS A 49 8.92 -12.29 22.46
N GLN A 50 8.18 -12.97 23.31
CA GLN A 50 8.58 -14.30 23.81
C GLN A 50 8.79 -15.31 22.67
N ASN A 51 7.90 -15.33 21.68
CA ASN A 51 7.86 -16.34 20.61
C ASN A 51 8.37 -15.84 19.25
N PHE A 52 8.54 -14.53 19.06
CA PHE A 52 9.00 -13.95 17.81
C PHE A 52 9.68 -12.60 18.02
N ALA A 53 10.33 -12.12 16.98
CA ALA A 53 10.89 -10.77 16.90
C ALA A 53 10.51 -10.10 15.56
N ARG A 54 10.66 -8.77 15.47
CA ARG A 54 10.69 -8.01 14.23
C ARG A 54 12.02 -7.31 14.09
N GLY A 55 12.51 -7.22 12.89
CA GLY A 55 13.77 -6.55 12.58
C GLY A 55 13.66 -5.66 11.36
N GLU A 56 14.41 -4.58 11.37
CA GLU A 56 14.61 -3.71 10.21
C GLU A 56 15.84 -4.20 9.44
N LEU A 57 15.77 -4.30 8.11
CA LEU A 57 16.87 -4.66 7.24
C LEU A 57 17.85 -3.49 7.17
N ILE A 58 19.06 -3.65 7.75
CA ILE A 58 20.10 -2.62 7.74
C ILE A 58 21.00 -2.79 6.51
N GLN A 59 21.31 -4.05 6.17
CA GLN A 59 22.24 -4.35 5.08
C GLN A 59 21.88 -5.68 4.42
N LEU A 60 21.86 -5.67 3.10
CA LEU A 60 21.78 -6.87 2.28
C LEU A 60 23.20 -7.38 2.03
N LEU A 61 23.55 -8.53 2.62
CA LEU A 61 24.88 -9.14 2.50
C LEU A 61 25.00 -10.04 1.27
N LYS A 62 23.92 -10.77 0.98
CA LYS A 62 23.80 -11.60 -0.22
C LYS A 62 22.35 -11.53 -0.73
N ALA A 63 22.16 -11.03 -1.94
CA ALA A 63 20.85 -10.94 -2.55
C ALA A 63 20.32 -12.31 -3.01
N SER A 64 18.99 -12.45 -2.99
CA SER A 64 18.28 -13.52 -3.71
C SER A 64 18.43 -13.33 -5.23
N PRO A 65 18.55 -14.40 -6.01
CA PRO A 65 18.51 -14.31 -7.48
C PRO A 65 17.16 -13.76 -8.00
N ASP A 66 16.11 -13.84 -7.21
CA ASP A 66 14.76 -13.36 -7.54
C ASP A 66 14.57 -11.86 -7.26
N ARG A 67 15.54 -11.21 -6.61
CA ARG A 67 15.46 -9.79 -6.31
C ARG A 67 15.63 -8.95 -7.57
N ILE A 68 14.69 -8.05 -7.77
CA ILE A 68 14.77 -7.02 -8.82
C ILE A 68 14.81 -5.62 -8.18
N GLU A 69 15.21 -4.63 -8.95
CA GLU A 69 15.08 -3.23 -8.58
C GLU A 69 13.61 -2.80 -8.62
N ALA A 70 13.14 -2.13 -7.56
CA ALA A 70 11.78 -1.65 -7.49
C ALA A 70 11.56 -0.46 -8.44
N LYS A 71 10.46 -0.47 -9.19
CA LYS A 71 10.09 0.61 -10.11
C LYS A 71 9.82 1.94 -9.39
N CYS A 72 9.25 1.89 -8.19
CA CYS A 72 8.86 3.07 -7.42
C CYS A 72 10.02 3.55 -6.55
N LYS A 73 10.40 4.83 -6.69
CA LYS A 73 11.45 5.47 -5.87
C LYS A 73 11.11 5.53 -4.36
N HIS A 74 9.83 5.44 -4.02
CA HIS A 74 9.34 5.45 -2.64
C HIS A 74 9.20 4.03 -2.05
N PHE A 75 9.59 2.98 -2.78
CA PHE A 75 9.55 1.63 -2.25
C PHE A 75 10.44 1.53 -1.01
N THR A 76 10.03 0.79 0.00
CA THR A 76 10.57 0.69 1.36
C THR A 76 10.26 1.87 2.29
N GLN A 77 10.02 3.06 1.77
CA GLN A 77 9.57 4.21 2.56
C GLN A 77 8.05 4.26 2.66
N CYS A 78 7.35 4.03 1.54
CA CYS A 78 5.89 4.00 1.46
C CYS A 78 5.31 2.71 2.02
N GLY A 79 4.25 2.80 2.84
CA GLY A 79 3.53 1.65 3.39
C GLY A 79 2.60 0.94 2.38
N GLY A 80 2.42 1.49 1.17
CA GLY A 80 1.44 0.99 0.20
C GLY A 80 1.86 -0.23 -0.62
N CYS A 81 3.14 -0.60 -0.66
CA CYS A 81 3.66 -1.70 -1.48
C CYS A 81 4.67 -2.55 -0.73
N HIS A 82 4.58 -3.89 -0.87
CA HIS A 82 5.44 -4.84 -0.17
C HIS A 82 6.30 -5.73 -1.08
N TYR A 83 6.01 -5.81 -2.40
CA TYR A 83 6.58 -6.82 -3.28
C TYR A 83 7.26 -6.27 -4.53
N GLN A 84 7.52 -4.95 -4.62
CA GLN A 84 8.12 -4.38 -5.84
C GLN A 84 9.56 -4.83 -6.09
N ASN A 85 10.21 -5.45 -5.11
CA ASN A 85 11.51 -6.08 -5.22
C ASN A 85 11.47 -7.53 -5.77
N LEU A 86 10.29 -8.00 -6.20
CA LEU A 86 10.06 -9.26 -6.91
C LEU A 86 9.45 -9.00 -8.28
N SER A 87 9.81 -9.83 -9.28
CA SER A 87 9.09 -9.84 -10.56
C SER A 87 7.62 -10.18 -10.36
N TYR A 88 6.74 -9.72 -11.26
CA TYR A 88 5.31 -9.97 -11.13
C TYR A 88 4.98 -11.46 -11.05
N GLN A 89 5.66 -12.29 -11.84
CA GLN A 89 5.51 -13.75 -11.78
C GLN A 89 5.87 -14.30 -10.40
N ASN A 90 6.96 -13.85 -9.81
CA ASN A 90 7.37 -14.28 -8.47
C ASN A 90 6.42 -13.74 -7.38
N GLN A 91 5.78 -12.57 -7.58
CA GLN A 91 4.72 -12.08 -6.68
C GLN A 91 3.49 -12.99 -6.71
N LEU A 92 3.06 -13.48 -7.87
CA LEU A 92 1.94 -14.41 -8.00
C LEU A 92 2.25 -15.73 -7.29
N GLN A 93 3.45 -16.27 -7.48
CA GLN A 93 3.90 -17.48 -6.82
C GLN A 93 3.95 -17.30 -5.29
N ALA A 94 4.57 -16.22 -4.81
CA ALA A 94 4.66 -15.91 -3.39
C ALA A 94 3.29 -15.81 -2.71
N LYS A 95 2.33 -15.14 -3.34
CA LYS A 95 0.95 -15.04 -2.83
C LYS A 95 0.24 -16.39 -2.77
N THR A 96 0.44 -17.24 -3.77
CA THR A 96 -0.08 -18.61 -3.80
C THR A 96 0.50 -19.44 -2.64
N ASP A 97 1.81 -19.35 -2.42
CA ASP A 97 2.51 -20.11 -1.39
C ASP A 97 2.18 -19.61 0.02
N ILE A 98 2.02 -18.31 0.22
CA ILE A 98 1.56 -17.72 1.47
C ILE A 98 0.14 -18.24 1.82
N LEU A 99 -0.78 -18.24 0.86
CA LEU A 99 -2.13 -18.78 1.11
C LEU A 99 -2.09 -20.26 1.48
N ARG A 100 -1.30 -21.04 0.76
CA ARG A 100 -1.11 -22.48 1.05
C ARG A 100 -0.54 -22.71 2.46
N ASP A 101 0.52 -21.98 2.85
CA ASP A 101 1.10 -22.05 4.20
C ASP A 101 0.08 -21.67 5.29
N GLN A 102 -0.74 -20.66 5.05
CA GLN A 102 -1.78 -20.23 5.99
C GLN A 102 -2.83 -21.33 6.20
N LEU A 103 -3.35 -21.91 5.13
CA LEU A 103 -4.34 -22.99 5.20
C LEU A 103 -3.78 -24.26 5.85
N GLN A 104 -2.53 -24.60 5.57
CA GLN A 104 -1.87 -25.75 6.18
C GLN A 104 -1.57 -25.52 7.66
N ARG A 105 -0.90 -24.42 7.98
CA ARG A 105 -0.37 -24.17 9.32
C ARG A 105 -1.44 -23.71 10.30
N ILE A 106 -2.31 -22.78 9.89
CA ILE A 106 -3.35 -22.17 10.73
C ILE A 106 -4.66 -22.95 10.56
N GLY A 107 -5.08 -23.17 9.32
CA GLY A 107 -6.32 -23.89 9.00
C GLY A 107 -6.27 -25.39 9.25
N LYS A 108 -5.06 -25.97 9.49
CA LYS A 108 -4.84 -27.41 9.70
C LYS A 108 -5.35 -28.29 8.54
N ILE A 109 -5.37 -27.76 7.33
CA ILE A 109 -5.76 -28.49 6.12
C ILE A 109 -4.47 -29.07 5.52
N GLU A 110 -4.28 -30.38 5.54
CA GLU A 110 -3.03 -31.04 5.11
C GLU A 110 -2.69 -30.73 3.64
N ASN A 111 -3.66 -30.83 2.75
CA ASN A 111 -3.50 -30.60 1.30
C ASN A 111 -4.56 -29.60 0.82
N PRO A 112 -4.40 -28.30 1.09
CA PRO A 112 -5.36 -27.30 0.66
C PRO A 112 -5.38 -27.19 -0.87
N PRO A 113 -6.57 -27.18 -1.52
CA PRO A 113 -6.70 -27.14 -2.98
C PRO A 113 -6.46 -25.71 -3.52
N VAL A 114 -5.31 -25.15 -3.20
CA VAL A 114 -4.94 -23.79 -3.62
C VAL A 114 -4.52 -23.82 -5.08
N GLN A 115 -5.33 -23.17 -5.92
CA GLN A 115 -5.01 -22.96 -7.32
C GLN A 115 -3.95 -21.84 -7.49
N PRO A 116 -3.20 -21.83 -8.60
CA PRO A 116 -2.32 -20.71 -8.92
C PRO A 116 -3.07 -19.38 -8.91
N MET A 117 -2.41 -18.32 -8.45
CA MET A 117 -2.96 -16.97 -8.46
C MET A 117 -3.28 -16.53 -9.90
N VAL A 118 -4.48 -16.03 -10.12
CA VAL A 118 -4.86 -15.44 -11.41
C VAL A 118 -4.16 -14.09 -11.57
N ALA A 119 -3.42 -13.95 -12.67
CA ALA A 119 -2.72 -12.70 -12.96
C ALA A 119 -3.70 -11.58 -13.31
N SER A 120 -3.40 -10.35 -12.88
CA SER A 120 -4.07 -9.16 -13.40
C SER A 120 -3.62 -8.90 -14.84
N PRO A 121 -4.50 -8.44 -15.73
CA PRO A 121 -4.10 -8.01 -17.08
C PRO A 121 -3.14 -6.82 -17.06
N LEU A 122 -3.16 -6.03 -15.98
CA LEU A 122 -2.29 -4.88 -15.76
C LEU A 122 -1.47 -5.09 -14.48
N GLU A 123 -0.15 -4.99 -14.58
CA GLU A 123 0.75 -5.00 -13.42
C GLU A 123 0.78 -3.65 -12.71
N TRP A 124 0.53 -2.58 -13.45
CA TRP A 124 0.57 -1.19 -13.02
C TRP A 124 -0.65 -0.44 -13.54
N ASN A 125 -0.93 0.74 -12.98
CA ASN A 125 -2.02 1.63 -13.41
C ASN A 125 -3.40 0.94 -13.44
N TYR A 126 -3.67 0.09 -12.44
CA TYR A 126 -4.90 -0.69 -12.33
C TYR A 126 -5.86 -0.17 -11.25
N ARG A 127 -5.42 0.78 -10.41
CA ARG A 127 -6.27 1.33 -9.35
C ARG A 127 -7.08 2.50 -9.85
N ASN A 128 -8.38 2.36 -9.75
CA ASN A 128 -9.36 3.42 -10.00
C ASN A 128 -9.73 4.23 -8.75
N HIS A 129 -9.10 3.97 -7.62
CA HIS A 129 -9.31 4.68 -6.36
C HIS A 129 -7.99 4.87 -5.61
N MET A 130 -7.71 6.12 -5.24
CA MET A 130 -6.57 6.49 -4.40
C MET A 130 -7.04 7.32 -3.22
N GLN A 131 -6.53 6.99 -2.04
CA GLN A 131 -6.79 7.71 -0.80
C GLN A 131 -5.49 8.26 -0.25
N PHE A 132 -5.46 9.54 0.03
CA PHE A 132 -4.30 10.27 0.53
C PHE A 132 -4.57 10.79 1.95
N HIS A 133 -3.53 10.86 2.75
CA HIS A 133 -3.46 11.74 3.91
C HIS A 133 -2.77 13.03 3.49
N LEU A 134 -3.06 14.12 4.17
CA LEU A 134 -2.34 15.36 3.95
C LEU A 134 -1.11 15.44 4.86
N THR A 135 -0.02 15.96 4.31
CA THR A 135 1.14 16.36 5.11
C THR A 135 0.84 17.66 5.86
N GLU A 136 1.70 18.05 6.78
CA GLU A 136 1.53 19.31 7.54
C GLU A 136 1.49 20.56 6.64
N ASP A 137 2.13 20.50 5.46
CA ASP A 137 2.12 21.56 4.45
C ASP A 137 1.02 21.36 3.37
N GLY A 138 0.01 20.53 3.63
CA GLY A 138 -1.18 20.38 2.79
C GLY A 138 -1.00 19.54 1.51
N LYS A 139 0.12 18.83 1.35
CA LYS A 139 0.36 18.00 0.16
C LYS A 139 -0.22 16.60 0.32
N PRO A 140 -0.82 16.03 -0.74
CA PRO A 140 -1.22 14.63 -0.74
C PRO A 140 -0.03 13.70 -0.51
N GLY A 141 -0.20 12.76 0.40
CA GLY A 141 0.84 11.82 0.80
C GLY A 141 0.31 10.49 1.28
N PHE A 142 1.20 9.59 1.61
CA PHE A 142 0.88 8.29 2.18
C PHE A 142 1.55 8.10 3.54
N ILE A 143 0.96 7.22 4.34
CA ILE A 143 1.60 6.77 5.57
C ILE A 143 2.84 5.94 5.21
N ASN A 144 3.94 6.23 5.90
CA ASN A 144 5.19 5.51 5.72
C ASN A 144 5.08 4.03 6.14
N ALA A 145 6.05 3.22 5.74
CA ALA A 145 6.08 1.78 6.05
C ALA A 145 6.15 1.47 7.57
N LYS A 146 6.57 2.43 8.40
CA LYS A 146 6.57 2.32 9.86
C LYS A 146 5.21 2.66 10.49
N GLY A 147 4.27 3.21 9.71
CA GLY A 147 2.91 3.53 10.15
C GLY A 147 2.80 4.73 11.10
N ASN A 148 3.80 5.60 11.15
CA ASN A 148 3.89 6.66 12.17
C ASN A 148 4.03 8.09 11.61
N ALA A 149 4.08 8.26 10.29
CA ALA A 149 4.16 9.58 9.66
C ALA A 149 3.60 9.55 8.24
N THR A 150 3.01 10.65 7.82
CA THR A 150 2.66 10.93 6.43
C THR A 150 3.83 11.63 5.74
N PHE A 151 4.10 11.28 4.49
CA PHE A 151 5.06 11.97 3.66
C PHE A 151 4.50 12.20 2.26
N ALA A 152 4.83 13.33 1.65
CA ALA A 152 4.40 13.66 0.31
C ALA A 152 5.00 12.69 -0.71
N ILE A 153 4.21 12.31 -1.70
CA ILE A 153 4.67 11.50 -2.83
C ILE A 153 4.55 12.31 -4.11
N GLU A 154 5.49 12.11 -5.02
CA GLU A 154 5.48 12.81 -6.30
C GLU A 154 4.87 11.96 -7.42
N LYS A 155 4.92 10.63 -7.29
CA LYS A 155 4.42 9.69 -8.29
C LYS A 155 4.08 8.35 -7.67
N CYS A 156 2.95 7.80 -8.05
CA CYS A 156 2.56 6.43 -7.77
C CYS A 156 2.34 5.67 -9.09
N HIS A 157 2.76 4.41 -9.15
CA HIS A 157 2.59 3.58 -10.35
C HIS A 157 1.33 2.70 -10.30
N LEU A 158 0.53 2.81 -9.24
CA LEU A 158 -0.65 1.97 -9.06
C LEU A 158 -1.93 2.55 -9.67
N PRO A 159 -2.23 3.88 -9.53
CA PRO A 159 -3.48 4.43 -10.04
C PRO A 159 -3.47 4.59 -11.55
N GLU A 160 -4.66 4.69 -12.10
CA GLU A 160 -4.93 4.99 -13.50
C GLU A 160 -4.35 6.35 -13.92
N ALA A 161 -4.23 6.55 -15.22
CA ALA A 161 -3.52 7.72 -15.77
C ALA A 161 -4.20 9.05 -15.39
N ASN A 162 -5.54 9.12 -15.45
CA ASN A 162 -6.31 10.32 -15.08
C ASN A 162 -6.06 10.73 -13.60
N ILE A 163 -6.06 9.77 -12.67
CA ILE A 163 -5.72 10.04 -11.26
C ILE A 163 -4.27 10.54 -11.16
N ASN A 164 -3.31 9.85 -11.83
CA ASN A 164 -1.90 10.22 -11.79
C ASN A 164 -1.60 11.61 -12.38
N ASN A 165 -2.38 12.04 -13.36
CA ASN A 165 -2.22 13.34 -13.99
C ASN A 165 -2.83 14.47 -13.14
N PHE A 166 -3.84 14.15 -12.34
CA PHE A 166 -4.60 15.14 -11.58
C PHE A 166 -4.06 15.37 -10.16
N TRP A 167 -3.81 14.31 -9.38
CA TRP A 167 -3.50 14.48 -7.96
C TRP A 167 -2.23 15.29 -7.63
N PRO A 168 -1.17 15.34 -8.48
CA PRO A 168 0.00 16.16 -8.16
C PRO A 168 -0.27 17.68 -8.15
N GLU A 169 -1.36 18.11 -8.82
CA GLU A 169 -1.78 19.52 -8.86
C GLU A 169 -2.62 19.90 -7.63
N LEU A 170 -3.06 18.92 -6.83
CA LEU A 170 -3.83 19.19 -5.63
C LEU A 170 -2.96 19.84 -4.56
N GLN A 171 -3.36 21.01 -4.12
CA GLN A 171 -2.76 21.73 -3.01
C GLN A 171 -3.86 22.15 -2.04
N PHE A 172 -3.64 21.88 -0.77
CA PHE A 172 -4.55 22.24 0.29
C PHE A 172 -3.84 23.18 1.27
N GLU A 173 -4.57 24.07 1.91
CA GLU A 173 -4.02 24.84 3.02
C GLU A 173 -3.68 23.91 4.20
N SER A 174 -2.57 24.16 4.90
CA SER A 174 -2.01 23.31 5.97
C SER A 174 -2.89 23.13 7.22
N ARG A 175 -4.05 23.80 7.27
CA ARG A 175 -4.97 23.78 8.40
C ARG A 175 -6.41 23.42 8.05
N MET A 176 -6.65 22.91 6.84
CA MET A 176 -7.94 22.34 6.52
C MET A 176 -8.16 21.10 7.40
N ASN A 177 -9.31 21.01 8.08
CA ASN A 177 -9.68 19.90 8.93
C ASN A 177 -9.97 18.62 8.11
N LEU A 178 -9.18 18.37 7.06
CA LEU A 178 -9.30 17.20 6.21
C LEU A 178 -8.52 16.03 6.80
N GLU A 179 -9.23 14.97 7.13
CA GLU A 179 -8.62 13.72 7.55
C GLU A 179 -8.05 12.94 6.37
N ARG A 180 -8.78 12.94 5.26
CA ARG A 180 -8.46 12.19 4.05
C ARG A 180 -8.95 12.90 2.79
N VAL A 181 -8.22 12.66 1.72
CA VAL A 181 -8.56 13.09 0.38
C VAL A 181 -8.53 11.87 -0.52
N SER A 182 -9.62 11.60 -1.22
CA SER A 182 -9.71 10.45 -2.11
C SER A 182 -10.01 10.89 -3.53
N LEU A 183 -9.37 10.25 -4.50
CA LEU A 183 -9.67 10.36 -5.91
C LEU A 183 -10.22 9.04 -6.43
N ARG A 184 -11.32 9.10 -7.13
CA ARG A 184 -11.96 7.96 -7.80
C ARG A 184 -12.06 8.24 -9.28
N SER A 185 -11.77 7.22 -10.08
CA SER A 185 -11.93 7.25 -11.53
C SER A 185 -13.19 6.49 -11.91
N GLY A 186 -14.05 7.12 -12.73
CA GLY A 186 -15.19 6.50 -13.38
C GLY A 186 -14.83 5.98 -14.78
N GLN A 187 -15.84 5.77 -15.61
CA GLN A 187 -15.67 5.51 -17.04
C GLN A 187 -15.35 6.83 -17.79
N ASP A 188 -14.78 6.70 -18.99
CA ASP A 188 -14.52 7.84 -19.88
C ASP A 188 -13.68 8.96 -19.20
N ASP A 189 -12.69 8.57 -18.38
CA ASP A 189 -11.80 9.46 -17.63
C ASP A 189 -12.48 10.38 -16.59
N GLU A 190 -13.73 10.12 -16.24
CA GLU A 190 -14.41 10.84 -15.15
C GLU A 190 -13.60 10.76 -13.86
N LEU A 191 -13.53 11.88 -13.14
CA LEU A 191 -12.88 11.96 -11.83
C LEU A 191 -13.84 12.49 -10.76
N MET A 192 -13.69 11.93 -9.57
CA MET A 192 -14.37 12.41 -8.37
C MET A 192 -13.35 12.61 -7.25
N LEU A 193 -13.35 13.80 -6.69
CA LEU A 193 -12.61 14.16 -5.48
C LEU A 193 -13.53 14.04 -4.27
N VAL A 194 -13.14 13.24 -3.29
CA VAL A 194 -13.87 13.11 -2.02
C VAL A 194 -12.99 13.69 -0.91
N LEU A 195 -13.51 14.67 -0.20
CA LEU A 195 -12.88 15.35 0.92
C LEU A 195 -13.54 14.85 2.21
N GLU A 196 -12.80 14.17 3.06
CA GLU A 196 -13.30 13.64 4.34
C GLU A 196 -12.77 14.52 5.48
N SER A 197 -13.68 15.01 6.33
CA SER A 197 -13.35 15.82 7.51
C SER A 197 -14.15 15.39 8.74
N ASP A 198 -13.77 15.90 9.90
CA ASP A 198 -14.48 15.74 11.17
C ASP A 198 -15.45 16.90 11.48
N THR A 199 -15.65 17.82 10.53
CA THR A 199 -16.50 18.99 10.68
C THR A 199 -17.50 19.15 9.54
N GLU A 200 -18.63 19.78 9.82
CA GLU A 200 -19.68 20.14 8.82
C GLU A 200 -19.22 21.30 7.91
N GLU A 201 -18.19 22.03 8.29
CA GLU A 201 -17.68 23.17 7.52
C GLU A 201 -17.08 22.69 6.21
N THR A 202 -17.72 23.10 5.10
CA THR A 202 -17.28 22.72 3.76
C THR A 202 -15.92 23.36 3.45
N PRO A 203 -14.90 22.57 3.07
CA PRO A 203 -13.61 23.11 2.69
C PRO A 203 -13.69 24.05 1.50
N GLU A 204 -13.07 25.23 1.60
CA GLU A 204 -12.89 26.12 0.45
C GLU A 204 -11.76 25.59 -0.43
N ILE A 205 -12.11 25.18 -1.65
CA ILE A 205 -11.14 24.67 -2.63
C ILE A 205 -11.38 25.34 -3.98
N GLU A 206 -10.29 25.65 -4.67
CA GLU A 206 -10.32 26.09 -6.06
C GLU A 206 -9.80 24.95 -6.94
N ILE A 207 -10.62 24.49 -7.88
CA ILE A 207 -10.26 23.43 -8.82
C ILE A 207 -10.63 23.87 -10.23
N GLU A 208 -9.61 24.07 -11.06
CA GLU A 208 -9.78 24.36 -12.48
C GLU A 208 -9.91 23.08 -13.32
N ALA A 209 -10.88 22.22 -13.00
CA ALA A 209 -11.12 20.98 -13.72
C ALA A 209 -12.60 20.59 -13.68
N ASP A 210 -13.07 19.93 -14.73
CA ASP A 210 -14.42 19.39 -14.82
C ASP A 210 -14.46 18.01 -14.09
N ILE A 211 -14.58 18.06 -12.77
CA ILE A 211 -14.66 16.87 -11.91
C ILE A 211 -15.79 17.00 -10.90
N SER A 212 -16.25 15.88 -10.39
CA SER A 212 -17.18 15.87 -9.26
C SER A 212 -16.39 16.06 -7.94
N VAL A 213 -16.94 16.85 -7.02
CA VAL A 213 -16.35 17.11 -5.71
C VAL A 213 -17.38 16.89 -4.63
N ILE A 214 -17.07 16.04 -3.67
CA ILE A 214 -17.93 15.68 -2.55
C ILE A 214 -17.20 15.93 -1.25
N HIS A 215 -17.87 16.55 -0.29
CA HIS A 215 -17.43 16.65 1.10
C HIS A 215 -18.21 15.62 1.94
N VAL A 216 -17.47 14.85 2.74
CA VAL A 216 -18.02 13.84 3.65
C VAL A 216 -17.61 14.18 5.07
N TYR A 217 -18.56 14.24 5.98
CA TYR A 217 -18.35 14.42 7.41
C TYR A 217 -19.35 13.58 8.19
N ASP A 218 -18.92 12.90 9.22
CA ASP A 218 -19.70 11.89 9.92
C ASP A 218 -20.38 10.92 8.93
N ASP A 219 -21.71 10.80 8.98
CA ASP A 219 -22.52 9.99 8.06
C ASP A 219 -23.20 10.82 6.94
N HIS A 220 -22.73 12.06 6.72
CA HIS A 220 -23.31 12.99 5.74
C HIS A 220 -22.38 13.20 4.55
N SER A 221 -22.98 13.47 3.40
CA SER A 221 -22.24 13.88 2.20
C SER A 221 -22.90 15.09 1.55
N VAL A 222 -22.10 16.04 1.11
CA VAL A 222 -22.51 17.25 0.41
C VAL A 222 -21.80 17.30 -0.93
N VAL A 223 -22.55 17.45 -2.02
CA VAL A 223 -21.99 17.67 -3.36
C VAL A 223 -21.59 19.14 -3.48
N ILE A 224 -20.28 19.40 -3.61
CA ILE A 224 -19.76 20.76 -3.85
C ILE A 224 -19.83 21.09 -5.34
N ALA A 225 -19.48 20.11 -6.20
CA ALA A 225 -19.53 20.24 -7.65
C ALA A 225 -19.84 18.90 -8.31
N GLY A 226 -20.45 18.93 -9.51
CA GLY A 226 -20.72 17.73 -10.30
C GLY A 226 -21.81 16.83 -9.71
N GLN A 227 -21.54 15.54 -9.61
CA GLN A 227 -22.48 14.50 -9.18
C GLN A 227 -21.93 13.71 -8.00
N ASP A 228 -22.81 13.03 -7.26
CA ASP A 228 -22.47 12.18 -6.11
C ASP A 228 -22.15 10.73 -6.49
N HIS A 229 -22.08 10.41 -7.77
CA HIS A 229 -21.90 9.04 -8.25
C HIS A 229 -21.27 9.00 -9.65
N PHE A 230 -20.76 7.81 -9.99
CA PHE A 230 -20.45 7.41 -11.37
C PHE A 230 -21.47 6.42 -11.90
N ILE A 231 -21.57 6.33 -13.22
CA ILE A 231 -22.22 5.21 -13.89
C ILE A 231 -21.13 4.29 -14.44
N ILE A 232 -21.13 3.04 -14.00
CA ILE A 232 -20.20 2.02 -14.49
C ILE A 232 -20.97 0.96 -15.24
N ASN A 233 -20.60 0.69 -16.50
CA ASN A 233 -21.19 -0.39 -17.28
C ASN A 233 -20.44 -1.70 -17.04
N ILE A 234 -21.11 -2.71 -16.53
CA ILE A 234 -20.58 -4.06 -16.34
C ILE A 234 -21.44 -5.05 -17.13
N PHE A 235 -20.86 -5.66 -18.16
CA PHE A 235 -21.54 -6.59 -19.05
C PHE A 235 -22.85 -6.05 -19.63
N GLY A 236 -22.87 -4.78 -20.08
CA GLY A 236 -24.01 -4.12 -20.69
C GLY A 236 -25.11 -3.67 -19.72
N LYS A 237 -24.81 -3.65 -18.41
CA LYS A 237 -25.70 -3.12 -17.37
C LYS A 237 -25.02 -1.96 -16.67
N ASP A 238 -25.77 -0.87 -16.50
CA ASP A 238 -25.32 0.32 -15.81
C ASP A 238 -25.53 0.18 -14.30
N PHE A 239 -24.49 0.49 -13.56
CA PHE A 239 -24.50 0.52 -12.10
C PHE A 239 -24.12 1.93 -11.64
N ARG A 240 -24.92 2.47 -10.72
CA ARG A 240 -24.58 3.68 -9.99
C ARG A 240 -23.67 3.32 -8.82
N VAL A 241 -22.48 3.94 -8.76
CA VAL A 241 -21.43 3.65 -7.77
C VAL A 241 -21.04 4.92 -7.04
#